data_be22f8cd23af6df778216f192f62209c
#
_entry.id   be22f8cd23af6df778216f192f62209c
#
_cell.length_a   1.000
_cell.length_b   1.000
_cell.length_c   1.000
_cell.angle_alpha   90.00
_cell.angle_beta   90.00
_cell.angle_gamma   90.00
#
_symmetry.space_group_name_H-M   'P 1'
#
loop_
_entity.id
_entity.type
_entity.pdbx_description
1 polymer ?
#
loop_
_entity_poly.entity_id
_entity_poly.type
_entity_poly.pdbx_seq_one_letter_code
_entity_poly.pdbx_strand_id
1 'polypeptide(L)'
;MDYPLYVAGKAVTTGQWLDVSDKYQHSVYARVALADEKVLEKAIAASVKAEAEMAALKPFQKQKILLHCVKRFNELRDELTEILIAEGGKPRGAASAEVERLINTFQLAADAVTQIEEGSVMPLAVTPAAARFRGMVKHVPIGAVSLISPFNFPLNLVAHKIAPAIAAGCPFVLKPASLTPISALKIAQVLAETDLPKGAWSVLPCERQAADILVTDDRFKMLSFTGSDQVGWDMKARAGRKKVTLELGGNAAVLIEADAVIDDALIDRLIAAAYGHAGQVCISV
;
A
#
# COMPACT_ATOMS: atom_id res chain seq x y z
N MET A 1 -7.81 9.96 -21.41
CA MET A 1 -7.67 8.50 -21.15
C MET A 1 -8.54 8.16 -19.96
N ASP A 2 -9.28 7.04 -19.98
CA ASP A 2 -10.22 6.64 -18.91
C ASP A 2 -9.74 5.37 -18.23
N TYR A 3 -9.66 5.38 -16.89
CA TYR A 3 -9.22 4.25 -16.10
C TYR A 3 -10.39 3.65 -15.30
N PRO A 4 -10.64 2.33 -15.38
CA PRO A 4 -11.60 1.65 -14.52
C PRO A 4 -11.05 1.57 -13.09
N LEU A 5 -11.94 1.42 -12.12
CA LEU A 5 -11.57 0.92 -10.79
C LEU A 5 -11.59 -0.63 -10.78
N TYR A 6 -11.06 -1.24 -9.72
CA TYR A 6 -11.02 -2.70 -9.61
C TYR A 6 -11.80 -3.17 -8.38
N VAL A 7 -12.85 -3.95 -8.61
CA VAL A 7 -13.69 -4.57 -7.58
C VAL A 7 -13.55 -6.08 -7.63
N ALA A 8 -13.16 -6.69 -6.53
CA ALA A 8 -13.04 -8.13 -6.45
C ALA A 8 -12.20 -8.74 -7.60
N GLY A 9 -11.09 -8.08 -7.94
CA GLY A 9 -10.18 -8.50 -8.99
C GLY A 9 -10.64 -8.21 -10.42
N LYS A 10 -11.73 -7.47 -10.63
CA LYS A 10 -12.26 -7.16 -11.95
C LYS A 10 -12.29 -5.65 -12.21
N ALA A 11 -11.89 -5.25 -13.42
CA ALA A 11 -12.06 -3.88 -13.88
C ALA A 11 -13.56 -3.54 -14.02
N VAL A 12 -13.95 -2.39 -13.45
CA VAL A 12 -15.34 -1.89 -13.44
C VAL A 12 -15.32 -0.41 -13.73
N THR A 13 -16.23 0.04 -14.60
CA THR A 13 -16.53 1.46 -14.78
C THR A 13 -17.84 1.80 -14.09
N THR A 14 -17.92 2.99 -13.53
CA THR A 14 -19.11 3.53 -12.89
C THR A 14 -19.58 4.77 -13.64
N GLY A 15 -20.74 5.29 -13.27
CA GLY A 15 -21.26 6.56 -13.84
C GLY A 15 -20.57 7.81 -13.29
N GLN A 16 -19.70 7.68 -12.27
CA GLN A 16 -19.00 8.79 -11.63
C GLN A 16 -17.51 8.77 -11.97
N TRP A 17 -16.97 9.94 -12.27
CA TRP A 17 -15.60 10.09 -12.73
C TRP A 17 -14.88 11.19 -11.93
N LEU A 18 -13.61 11.00 -11.71
CA LEU A 18 -12.68 11.97 -11.16
C LEU A 18 -11.69 12.38 -12.25
N ASP A 19 -11.59 13.67 -12.52
CA ASP A 19 -10.55 14.20 -13.40
C ASP A 19 -9.23 14.24 -12.66
N VAL A 20 -8.20 13.65 -13.26
CA VAL A 20 -6.81 13.68 -12.77
C VAL A 20 -6.04 14.67 -13.64
N SER A 21 -5.54 15.72 -13.00
CA SER A 21 -4.80 16.79 -13.70
C SER A 21 -3.33 16.43 -13.85
N ASP A 22 -2.77 16.75 -15.01
CA ASP A 22 -1.32 16.93 -15.16
C ASP A 22 -0.87 18.11 -14.30
N LYS A 23 0.08 17.86 -13.39
CA LYS A 23 0.50 18.86 -12.40
C LYS A 23 1.36 19.99 -12.99
N TYR A 24 1.97 19.75 -14.14
CA TYR A 24 2.77 20.75 -14.83
C TYR A 24 1.95 21.55 -15.86
N GLN A 25 1.13 20.83 -16.66
CA GLN A 25 0.35 21.46 -17.73
C GLN A 25 -0.98 22.05 -17.23
N HIS A 26 -1.43 21.68 -16.01
CA HIS A 26 -2.72 22.07 -15.42
C HIS A 26 -3.94 21.71 -16.29
N SER A 27 -3.80 20.71 -17.15
CA SER A 27 -4.86 20.15 -17.98
C SER A 27 -5.30 18.78 -17.47
N VAL A 28 -6.49 18.31 -17.89
CA VAL A 28 -6.93 16.96 -17.56
C VAL A 28 -6.06 15.94 -18.28
N TYR A 29 -5.30 15.17 -17.53
CA TYR A 29 -4.45 14.07 -18.00
C TYR A 29 -5.28 12.82 -18.29
N ALA A 30 -6.16 12.46 -17.34
CA ALA A 30 -6.98 11.27 -17.43
C ALA A 30 -8.20 11.39 -16.52
N ARG A 31 -9.16 10.47 -16.67
CA ARG A 31 -10.28 10.31 -15.74
C ARG A 31 -10.23 8.93 -15.11
N VAL A 32 -10.62 8.82 -13.84
CA VAL A 32 -10.73 7.55 -13.13
C VAL A 32 -12.17 7.35 -12.64
N ALA A 33 -12.67 6.13 -12.75
CA ALA A 33 -13.98 5.78 -12.22
C ALA A 33 -13.97 5.86 -10.68
N LEU A 34 -15.03 6.40 -10.07
CA LEU A 34 -15.19 6.51 -8.62
C LEU A 34 -16.14 5.43 -8.09
N ALA A 35 -15.78 4.83 -6.96
CA ALA A 35 -16.64 3.92 -6.23
C ALA A 35 -17.65 4.69 -5.38
N ASP A 36 -18.90 4.29 -5.44
CA ASP A 36 -19.96 4.67 -4.50
C ASP A 36 -20.03 3.69 -3.32
N GLU A 37 -20.93 3.94 -2.38
CA GLU A 37 -21.13 3.09 -1.21
C GLU A 37 -21.50 1.64 -1.56
N LYS A 38 -22.26 1.43 -2.65
CA LYS A 38 -22.64 0.07 -3.10
C LYS A 38 -21.45 -0.71 -3.63
N VAL A 39 -20.58 -0.03 -4.36
CA VAL A 39 -19.33 -0.62 -4.88
C VAL A 39 -18.38 -0.95 -3.73
N LEU A 40 -18.26 -0.06 -2.73
CA LEU A 40 -17.47 -0.29 -1.53
C LEU A 40 -18.00 -1.50 -0.75
N GLU A 41 -19.31 -1.57 -0.48
CA GLU A 41 -19.93 -2.70 0.20
C GLU A 41 -19.68 -4.03 -0.53
N LYS A 42 -19.83 -4.05 -1.85
CA LYS A 42 -19.53 -5.22 -2.67
C LYS A 42 -18.08 -5.67 -2.53
N ALA A 43 -17.13 -4.73 -2.51
CA ALA A 43 -15.71 -5.04 -2.36
C ALA A 43 -15.39 -5.58 -0.96
N ILE A 44 -15.97 -5.00 0.09
CA ILE A 44 -15.83 -5.46 1.47
C ILE A 44 -16.37 -6.89 1.62
N ALA A 45 -17.61 -7.12 1.17
CA ALA A 45 -18.22 -8.46 1.24
C ALA A 45 -17.40 -9.50 0.46
N ALA A 46 -16.85 -9.14 -0.71
CA ALA A 46 -16.01 -10.02 -1.51
C ALA A 46 -14.69 -10.34 -0.80
N SER A 47 -14.03 -9.35 -0.18
CA SER A 47 -12.78 -9.55 0.55
C SER A 47 -12.94 -10.50 1.75
N VAL A 48 -14.01 -10.34 2.51
CA VAL A 48 -14.34 -11.22 3.62
C VAL A 48 -14.61 -12.67 3.14
N LYS A 49 -15.38 -12.82 2.06
CA LYS A 49 -15.65 -14.13 1.47
C LYS A 49 -14.40 -14.86 0.98
N ALA A 50 -13.40 -14.11 0.55
CA ALA A 50 -12.14 -14.64 0.01
C ALA A 50 -11.10 -14.99 1.10
N GLU A 51 -11.36 -14.74 2.39
CA GLU A 51 -10.38 -14.95 3.47
C GLU A 51 -9.83 -16.39 3.50
N ALA A 52 -10.69 -17.38 3.43
CA ALA A 52 -10.28 -18.78 3.49
C ALA A 52 -9.43 -19.19 2.26
N GLU A 53 -9.82 -18.75 1.06
CA GLU A 53 -9.10 -19.05 -0.17
C GLU A 53 -7.73 -18.35 -0.18
N MET A 54 -7.68 -17.09 0.25
CA MET A 54 -6.44 -16.32 0.33
C MET A 54 -5.47 -16.90 1.38
N ALA A 55 -6.00 -17.31 2.54
CA ALA A 55 -5.22 -17.97 3.61
C ALA A 55 -4.69 -19.36 3.22
N ALA A 56 -5.36 -20.04 2.28
CA ALA A 56 -4.96 -21.36 1.81
C ALA A 56 -3.81 -21.32 0.77
N LEU A 57 -3.48 -20.15 0.20
CA LEU A 57 -2.37 -19.99 -0.73
C LEU A 57 -1.05 -20.42 -0.07
N LYS A 58 -0.34 -21.31 -0.76
CA LYS A 58 0.97 -21.76 -0.31
C LYS A 58 2.04 -20.69 -0.58
N PRO A 59 3.16 -20.70 0.17
CA PRO A 59 4.25 -19.74 -0.04
C PRO A 59 4.67 -19.59 -1.50
N PHE A 60 4.86 -20.69 -2.23
CA PHE A 60 5.26 -20.64 -3.63
C PHE A 60 4.22 -19.99 -4.55
N GLN A 61 2.93 -20.10 -4.24
CA GLN A 61 1.86 -19.46 -5.02
C GLN A 61 1.88 -17.94 -4.79
N LYS A 62 1.99 -17.49 -3.54
CA LYS A 62 2.14 -16.08 -3.19
C LYS A 62 3.40 -15.47 -3.80
N GLN A 63 4.53 -16.21 -3.74
CA GLN A 63 5.79 -15.80 -4.37
C GLN A 63 5.65 -15.65 -5.88
N LYS A 64 5.03 -16.62 -6.57
CA LYS A 64 4.78 -16.57 -8.02
C LYS A 64 4.00 -15.31 -8.40
N ILE A 65 2.94 -14.96 -7.64
CA ILE A 65 2.14 -13.75 -7.87
C ILE A 65 3.01 -12.49 -7.71
N LEU A 66 3.76 -12.38 -6.62
CA LEU A 66 4.62 -11.22 -6.35
C LEU A 66 5.73 -11.06 -7.38
N LEU A 67 6.39 -12.16 -7.78
CA LEU A 67 7.43 -12.15 -8.82
C LEU A 67 6.87 -11.82 -10.21
N HIS A 68 5.61 -12.22 -10.53
CA HIS A 68 4.94 -11.76 -11.75
C HIS A 68 4.83 -10.22 -11.72
N CYS A 69 4.40 -9.64 -10.60
CA CYS A 69 4.32 -8.19 -10.45
C CYS A 69 5.69 -7.53 -10.65
N VAL A 70 6.76 -8.06 -10.03
CA VAL A 70 8.15 -7.58 -10.21
C VAL A 70 8.53 -7.55 -11.69
N LYS A 71 8.28 -8.65 -12.41
CA LYS A 71 8.56 -8.73 -13.84
C LYS A 71 7.79 -7.65 -14.62
N ARG A 72 6.48 -7.57 -14.41
CA ARG A 72 5.61 -6.62 -15.12
C ARG A 72 5.97 -5.16 -14.83
N PHE A 73 6.29 -4.80 -13.59
CA PHE A 73 6.71 -3.45 -13.26
C PHE A 73 8.07 -3.08 -13.90
N ASN A 74 8.99 -4.04 -14.06
CA ASN A 74 10.20 -3.83 -14.84
C ASN A 74 9.91 -3.54 -16.31
N GLU A 75 8.96 -4.25 -16.92
CA GLU A 75 8.54 -4.05 -18.30
C GLU A 75 7.80 -2.71 -18.51
N LEU A 76 7.13 -2.21 -17.48
CA LEU A 76 6.32 -0.98 -17.50
C LEU A 76 7.06 0.24 -16.93
N ARG A 77 8.38 0.17 -16.71
CA ARG A 77 9.15 1.24 -16.04
C ARG A 77 8.90 2.63 -16.61
N ASP A 78 8.99 2.77 -17.93
CA ASP A 78 8.82 4.05 -18.59
C ASP A 78 7.39 4.58 -18.46
N GLU A 79 6.39 3.72 -18.67
CA GLU A 79 4.98 4.09 -18.51
C GLU A 79 4.66 4.54 -17.07
N LEU A 80 5.14 3.80 -16.06
CA LEU A 80 4.94 4.14 -14.66
C LEU A 80 5.66 5.45 -14.29
N THR A 81 6.83 5.70 -14.87
CA THR A 81 7.57 6.96 -14.69
C THR A 81 6.80 8.14 -15.26
N GLU A 82 6.25 8.03 -16.49
CA GLU A 82 5.45 9.09 -17.10
C GLU A 82 4.16 9.38 -16.30
N ILE A 83 3.49 8.35 -15.79
CA ILE A 83 2.32 8.53 -14.92
C ILE A 83 2.69 9.33 -13.66
N LEU A 84 3.80 9.00 -12.99
CA LEU A 84 4.25 9.73 -11.81
C LEU A 84 4.62 11.19 -12.11
N ILE A 85 5.17 11.47 -13.30
CA ILE A 85 5.44 12.83 -13.75
C ILE A 85 4.12 13.59 -13.93
N ALA A 86 3.16 13.01 -14.62
CA ALA A 86 1.89 13.67 -14.93
C ALA A 86 1.03 13.87 -13.68
N GLU A 87 0.65 12.78 -12.97
CA GLU A 87 -0.28 12.90 -11.84
C GLU A 87 0.38 13.41 -10.54
N GLY A 88 1.69 13.18 -10.37
CA GLY A 88 2.42 13.56 -9.15
C GLY A 88 3.27 14.82 -9.28
N GLY A 89 3.50 15.33 -10.50
CA GLY A 89 4.37 16.49 -10.73
C GLY A 89 5.85 16.22 -10.41
N LYS A 90 6.29 14.96 -10.45
CA LYS A 90 7.65 14.59 -10.06
C LYS A 90 8.66 14.86 -11.17
N PRO A 91 9.88 15.32 -10.83
CA PRO A 91 11.00 15.25 -11.76
C PRO A 91 11.26 13.80 -12.19
N ARG A 92 11.69 13.60 -13.45
CA ARG A 92 11.92 12.27 -14.05
C ARG A 92 12.81 11.36 -13.18
N GLY A 93 13.91 11.89 -12.63
CA GLY A 93 14.80 11.12 -11.76
C GLY A 93 14.12 10.62 -10.49
N ALA A 94 13.31 11.47 -9.84
CA ALA A 94 12.55 11.09 -8.65
C ALA A 94 11.43 10.09 -8.97
N ALA A 95 10.75 10.26 -10.12
CA ALA A 95 9.73 9.33 -10.59
C ALA A 95 10.33 7.94 -10.89
N SER A 96 11.44 7.87 -11.62
CA SER A 96 12.16 6.62 -11.91
C SER A 96 12.65 5.93 -10.63
N ALA A 97 13.17 6.70 -9.66
CA ALA A 97 13.58 6.15 -8.37
C ALA A 97 12.40 5.55 -7.57
N GLU A 98 11.21 6.14 -7.67
CA GLU A 98 10.02 5.58 -7.05
C GLU A 98 9.58 4.26 -7.71
N VAL A 99 9.65 4.15 -9.03
CA VAL A 99 9.39 2.90 -9.75
C VAL A 99 10.35 1.80 -9.29
N GLU A 100 11.64 2.12 -9.11
CA GLU A 100 12.61 1.17 -8.55
C GLU A 100 12.21 0.70 -7.15
N ARG A 101 11.77 1.61 -6.29
CA ARG A 101 11.29 1.26 -4.95
C ARG A 101 10.04 0.39 -4.97
N LEU A 102 9.10 0.62 -5.90
CA LEU A 102 7.95 -0.27 -6.12
C LEU A 102 8.41 -1.69 -6.41
N ILE A 103 9.33 -1.86 -7.35
CA ILE A 103 9.87 -3.17 -7.77
C ILE A 103 10.54 -3.85 -6.59
N ASN A 104 11.43 -3.15 -5.87
CA ASN A 104 12.14 -3.67 -4.72
C ASN A 104 11.19 -4.08 -3.59
N THR A 105 10.12 -3.33 -3.34
CA THR A 105 9.12 -3.66 -2.31
C THR A 105 8.40 -4.96 -2.63
N PHE A 106 8.00 -5.19 -3.88
CA PHE A 106 7.38 -6.45 -4.29
C PHE A 106 8.37 -7.61 -4.27
N GLN A 107 9.65 -7.37 -4.64
CA GLN A 107 10.70 -8.38 -4.54
C GLN A 107 10.92 -8.81 -3.09
N LEU A 108 11.09 -7.85 -2.17
CA LEU A 108 11.25 -8.14 -0.75
C LEU A 108 10.05 -8.91 -0.17
N ALA A 109 8.84 -8.57 -0.59
CA ALA A 109 7.66 -9.32 -0.19
C ALA A 109 7.67 -10.76 -0.72
N ALA A 110 8.13 -10.97 -1.97
CA ALA A 110 8.27 -12.30 -2.56
C ALA A 110 9.31 -13.15 -1.82
N ASP A 111 10.40 -12.54 -1.38
CA ASP A 111 11.47 -13.21 -0.64
C ASP A 111 11.04 -13.55 0.81
N ALA A 112 10.17 -12.72 1.39
CA ALA A 112 9.71 -12.88 2.76
C ALA A 112 8.58 -13.93 2.95
N VAL A 113 7.95 -14.44 1.89
CA VAL A 113 6.76 -15.32 2.03
C VAL A 113 7.02 -16.59 2.83
N THR A 114 8.22 -17.15 2.77
CA THR A 114 8.59 -18.34 3.55
C THR A 114 8.84 -17.99 5.01
N GLN A 115 9.48 -16.86 5.28
CA GLN A 115 9.78 -16.38 6.64
C GLN A 115 8.50 -16.01 7.41
N ILE A 116 7.48 -15.48 6.73
CA ILE A 116 6.19 -15.12 7.35
C ILE A 116 5.50 -16.36 7.94
N GLU A 117 5.64 -17.52 7.30
CA GLU A 117 5.03 -18.76 7.75
C GLU A 117 5.91 -19.57 8.71
N GLU A 118 7.17 -19.17 8.89
CA GLU A 118 8.04 -19.79 9.88
C GLU A 118 7.45 -19.64 11.29
N GLY A 119 7.40 -20.77 12.00
CA GLY A 119 7.02 -20.78 13.39
C GLY A 119 8.23 -20.87 14.29
N SER A 120 8.05 -20.70 15.56
CA SER A 120 9.10 -20.95 16.57
C SER A 120 8.65 -21.98 17.59
N VAL A 121 9.60 -22.79 18.04
CA VAL A 121 9.38 -23.71 19.17
C VAL A 121 9.72 -22.98 20.45
N MET A 122 8.76 -22.95 21.40
CA MET A 122 8.94 -22.31 22.70
C MET A 122 9.34 -23.37 23.73
N PRO A 123 10.46 -23.19 24.43
CA PRO A 123 10.82 -24.06 25.56
C PRO A 123 9.88 -23.73 26.74
N LEU A 124 8.98 -24.65 27.08
CA LEU A 124 8.05 -24.50 28.20
C LEU A 124 8.52 -25.21 29.47
N ALA A 125 9.57 -26.03 29.40
CA ALA A 125 10.10 -26.83 30.51
C ALA A 125 10.87 -26.00 31.55
N VAL A 126 10.35 -24.86 31.95
CA VAL A 126 10.94 -23.97 32.95
C VAL A 126 10.55 -24.33 34.39
N THR A 127 9.60 -25.26 34.55
CA THR A 127 9.20 -25.84 35.83
C THR A 127 8.95 -27.33 35.67
N PRO A 128 9.02 -28.17 36.75
CA PRO A 128 8.70 -29.58 36.65
C PRO A 128 7.31 -29.87 36.14
N ALA A 129 6.31 -29.06 36.47
CA ALA A 129 4.94 -29.18 36.00
C ALA A 129 4.81 -28.95 34.49
N ALA A 130 5.65 -28.10 33.92
CA ALA A 130 5.65 -27.75 32.50
C ALA A 130 6.59 -28.63 31.64
N ALA A 131 7.38 -29.53 32.25
CA ALA A 131 8.40 -30.34 31.57
C ALA A 131 7.88 -31.19 30.40
N ARG A 132 6.60 -31.63 30.47
CA ARG A 132 5.96 -32.44 29.41
C ARG A 132 5.35 -31.63 28.28
N PHE A 133 5.31 -30.31 28.38
CA PHE A 133 4.69 -29.43 27.35
C PHE A 133 5.72 -28.95 26.35
N ARG A 134 5.28 -28.82 25.11
CA ARG A 134 6.01 -28.15 24.02
C ARG A 134 5.11 -27.12 23.42
N GLY A 135 5.58 -25.88 23.27
CA GLY A 135 4.86 -24.79 22.64
C GLY A 135 5.34 -24.58 21.22
N MET A 136 4.43 -24.21 20.33
CA MET A 136 4.75 -23.77 18.97
C MET A 136 3.99 -22.47 18.70
N VAL A 137 4.68 -21.49 18.16
CA VAL A 137 4.09 -20.24 17.63
C VAL A 137 4.03 -20.35 16.12
N LYS A 138 2.87 -20.05 15.55
CA LYS A 138 2.69 -19.97 14.10
C LYS A 138 1.99 -18.66 13.76
N HIS A 139 2.48 -17.96 12.73
CA HIS A 139 1.79 -16.80 12.17
C HIS A 139 0.73 -17.26 11.17
N VAL A 140 -0.44 -16.65 11.25
CA VAL A 140 -1.58 -16.90 10.35
C VAL A 140 -2.15 -15.59 9.83
N PRO A 141 -2.76 -15.56 8.64
CA PRO A 141 -3.43 -14.36 8.12
C PRO A 141 -4.48 -13.85 9.12
N ILE A 142 -4.51 -12.52 9.28
CA ILE A 142 -5.45 -11.90 10.24
C ILE A 142 -6.89 -11.82 9.70
N GLY A 143 -7.07 -11.95 8.39
CA GLY A 143 -8.33 -11.72 7.66
C GLY A 143 -8.28 -10.51 6.74
N ALA A 144 -9.44 -9.99 6.34
CA ALA A 144 -9.53 -8.85 5.43
C ALA A 144 -8.97 -7.57 6.07
N VAL A 145 -8.25 -6.76 5.26
CA VAL A 145 -7.62 -5.53 5.71
C VAL A 145 -8.03 -4.34 4.84
N SER A 146 -8.21 -3.18 5.45
CA SER A 146 -8.44 -1.91 4.75
C SER A 146 -7.15 -1.11 4.65
N LEU A 147 -6.88 -0.57 3.46
CA LEU A 147 -5.65 0.11 3.11
C LEU A 147 -5.96 1.50 2.54
N ILE A 148 -5.36 2.54 3.09
CA ILE A 148 -5.53 3.92 2.61
C ILE A 148 -4.15 4.53 2.40
N SER A 149 -3.86 4.95 1.16
CA SER A 149 -2.55 5.47 0.77
C SER A 149 -2.56 6.97 0.49
N PRO A 150 -1.42 7.66 0.69
CA PRO A 150 -1.26 9.08 0.42
C PRO A 150 -0.91 9.36 -1.04
N PHE A 151 -0.74 10.64 -1.38
CA PHE A 151 -0.47 11.10 -2.74
C PHE A 151 1.02 11.26 -3.08
N ASN A 152 1.89 11.41 -2.08
CA ASN A 152 3.28 11.86 -2.30
C ASN A 152 4.20 10.79 -2.90
N PHE A 153 3.96 9.50 -2.64
CA PHE A 153 4.62 8.37 -3.28
C PHE A 153 3.58 7.33 -3.67
N PRO A 154 2.77 7.61 -4.72
CA PRO A 154 1.55 6.86 -5.00
C PRO A 154 1.78 5.42 -5.49
N LEU A 155 2.94 5.11 -6.06
CA LEU A 155 3.34 3.74 -6.38
C LEU A 155 3.91 3.03 -5.14
N ASN A 156 4.93 3.62 -4.53
CA ASN A 156 5.70 2.95 -3.49
C ASN A 156 4.89 2.76 -2.20
N LEU A 157 4.10 3.76 -1.77
CA LEU A 157 3.30 3.64 -0.54
C LEU A 157 2.06 2.76 -0.73
N VAL A 158 1.59 2.57 -1.95
CA VAL A 158 0.62 1.52 -2.29
C VAL A 158 1.29 0.15 -2.23
N ALA A 159 2.50 0.01 -2.79
CA ALA A 159 3.27 -1.24 -2.71
C ALA A 159 3.53 -1.68 -1.27
N HIS A 160 3.88 -0.76 -0.36
CA HIS A 160 4.09 -1.02 1.07
C HIS A 160 2.85 -1.58 1.79
N LYS A 161 1.67 -1.48 1.18
CA LYS A 161 0.42 -2.03 1.72
C LYS A 161 0.00 -3.31 1.01
N ILE A 162 -0.01 -3.30 -0.32
CA ILE A 162 -0.49 -4.43 -1.14
C ILE A 162 0.47 -5.62 -1.08
N ALA A 163 1.77 -5.40 -1.26
CA ALA A 163 2.74 -6.49 -1.34
C ALA A 163 2.81 -7.30 -0.03
N PRO A 164 2.92 -6.69 1.17
CA PRO A 164 2.89 -7.45 2.42
C PRO A 164 1.51 -8.08 2.70
N ALA A 165 0.39 -7.47 2.28
CA ALA A 165 -0.93 -8.10 2.43
C ALA A 165 -1.01 -9.41 1.62
N ILE A 166 -0.50 -9.43 0.38
CA ILE A 166 -0.41 -10.63 -0.45
C ILE A 166 0.51 -11.67 0.20
N ALA A 167 1.71 -11.27 0.63
CA ALA A 167 2.69 -12.15 1.26
C ALA A 167 2.13 -12.78 2.54
N ALA A 168 1.40 -12.02 3.35
CA ALA A 168 0.75 -12.49 4.58
C ALA A 168 -0.53 -13.30 4.33
N GLY A 169 -1.04 -13.36 3.09
CA GLY A 169 -2.28 -14.08 2.77
C GLY A 169 -3.55 -13.37 3.23
N CYS A 170 -3.55 -12.03 3.29
CA CYS A 170 -4.68 -11.21 3.72
C CYS A 170 -5.39 -10.58 2.52
N PRO A 171 -6.71 -10.79 2.35
CA PRO A 171 -7.50 -10.02 1.40
C PRO A 171 -7.50 -8.53 1.75
N PHE A 172 -7.64 -7.66 0.74
CA PHE A 172 -7.59 -6.22 0.98
C PHE A 172 -8.53 -5.39 0.11
N VAL A 173 -8.93 -4.24 0.66
CA VAL A 173 -9.57 -3.16 -0.08
C VAL A 173 -8.70 -1.91 0.09
N LEU A 174 -8.18 -1.39 -1.02
CA LEU A 174 -7.32 -0.21 -1.03
C LEU A 174 -8.04 1.00 -1.60
N LYS A 175 -7.98 2.11 -0.87
CA LYS A 175 -8.34 3.44 -1.35
C LYS A 175 -7.06 4.24 -1.64
N PRO A 176 -6.77 4.56 -2.92
CA PRO A 176 -5.68 5.47 -3.25
C PRO A 176 -6.06 6.93 -2.96
N ALA A 177 -5.06 7.81 -2.90
CA ALA A 177 -5.29 9.23 -2.84
C ALA A 177 -5.99 9.73 -4.11
N SER A 178 -6.96 10.64 -3.95
CA SER A 178 -7.71 11.20 -5.09
C SER A 178 -6.83 12.08 -6.01
N LEU A 179 -5.72 12.61 -5.50
CA LEU A 179 -4.79 13.42 -6.29
C LEU A 179 -3.94 12.59 -7.25
N THR A 180 -3.67 11.31 -6.93
CA THR A 180 -2.75 10.43 -7.67
C THR A 180 -3.28 8.98 -7.69
N PRO A 181 -4.47 8.73 -8.26
CA PRO A 181 -5.08 7.42 -8.21
C PRO A 181 -4.59 6.47 -9.31
N ILE A 182 -4.01 6.98 -10.41
CA ILE A 182 -3.67 6.20 -11.60
C ILE A 182 -2.55 5.22 -11.29
N SER A 183 -1.55 5.63 -10.51
CA SER A 183 -0.45 4.77 -10.04
C SER A 183 -0.96 3.50 -9.36
N ALA A 184 -1.94 3.62 -8.45
CA ALA A 184 -2.54 2.47 -7.78
C ALA A 184 -3.37 1.60 -8.75
N LEU A 185 -4.05 2.20 -9.71
CA LEU A 185 -4.83 1.47 -10.73
C LEU A 185 -3.91 0.72 -11.70
N LYS A 186 -2.70 1.20 -11.97
CA LYS A 186 -1.69 0.46 -12.74
C LYS A 186 -1.19 -0.77 -11.98
N ILE A 187 -0.97 -0.68 -10.67
CA ILE A 187 -0.68 -1.85 -9.84
C ILE A 187 -1.85 -2.84 -9.91
N ALA A 188 -3.09 -2.36 -9.79
CA ALA A 188 -4.29 -3.20 -9.90
C ALA A 188 -4.40 -3.88 -11.28
N GLN A 189 -4.05 -3.19 -12.35
CA GLN A 189 -4.01 -3.76 -13.71
C GLN A 189 -3.05 -4.96 -13.78
N VAL A 190 -1.86 -4.84 -13.20
CA VAL A 190 -0.88 -5.93 -13.15
C VAL A 190 -1.36 -7.08 -12.25
N LEU A 191 -2.01 -6.78 -11.11
CA LEU A 191 -2.60 -7.82 -10.26
C LEU A 191 -3.69 -8.61 -10.98
N ALA A 192 -4.45 -7.99 -11.88
CA ALA A 192 -5.49 -8.67 -12.65
C ALA A 192 -4.94 -9.72 -13.63
N GLU A 193 -3.64 -9.68 -13.94
CA GLU A 193 -2.94 -10.68 -14.76
C GLU A 193 -2.52 -11.93 -13.95
N THR A 194 -2.70 -11.92 -12.63
CA THR A 194 -2.21 -12.97 -11.73
C THR A 194 -3.30 -13.96 -11.32
N ASP A 195 -2.88 -15.09 -10.73
CA ASP A 195 -3.74 -16.10 -10.12
C ASP A 195 -4.22 -15.71 -8.70
N LEU A 196 -4.15 -14.42 -8.31
CA LEU A 196 -4.66 -13.97 -7.02
C LEU A 196 -6.16 -14.26 -6.90
N PRO A 197 -6.65 -14.86 -5.81
CA PRO A 197 -8.04 -15.27 -5.69
C PRO A 197 -9.03 -14.14 -6.00
N LYS A 198 -10.06 -14.46 -6.77
CA LYS A 198 -11.13 -13.50 -7.08
C LYS A 198 -11.84 -13.10 -5.80
N GLY A 199 -12.03 -11.81 -5.62
CA GLY A 199 -12.59 -11.27 -4.39
C GLY A 199 -11.55 -10.85 -3.35
N ALA A 200 -10.33 -11.40 -3.40
CA ALA A 200 -9.30 -11.11 -2.40
C ALA A 200 -8.80 -9.67 -2.43
N TRP A 201 -9.03 -8.92 -3.51
CA TRP A 201 -8.49 -7.57 -3.63
C TRP A 201 -9.38 -6.62 -4.43
N SER A 202 -9.36 -5.36 -4.01
CA SER A 202 -10.02 -4.25 -4.70
C SER A 202 -9.18 -2.98 -4.57
N VAL A 203 -9.18 -2.14 -5.62
CA VAL A 203 -8.54 -0.81 -5.62
C VAL A 203 -9.59 0.20 -6.07
N LEU A 204 -10.02 1.04 -5.15
CA LEU A 204 -11.24 1.85 -5.23
C LEU A 204 -10.95 3.34 -5.01
N PRO A 205 -10.67 4.11 -6.06
CA PRO A 205 -10.83 5.56 -5.97
C PRO A 205 -12.25 5.89 -5.53
N CYS A 206 -12.41 6.67 -4.48
CA CYS A 206 -13.72 7.09 -3.97
C CYS A 206 -13.61 8.41 -3.21
N GLU A 207 -14.73 9.09 -3.03
CA GLU A 207 -14.84 10.28 -2.20
C GLU A 207 -14.47 9.98 -0.75
N ARG A 208 -13.98 11.01 -0.04
CA ARG A 208 -13.55 10.88 1.36
C ARG A 208 -14.69 10.40 2.27
N GLN A 209 -15.90 10.91 2.06
CA GLN A 209 -17.06 10.54 2.86
C GLN A 209 -17.44 9.07 2.65
N ALA A 210 -17.48 8.59 1.43
CA ALA A 210 -17.76 7.20 1.12
C ALA A 210 -16.70 6.25 1.70
N ALA A 211 -15.44 6.71 1.77
CA ALA A 211 -14.33 5.92 2.32
C ALA A 211 -14.41 5.68 3.84
N ASP A 212 -15.29 6.35 4.56
CA ASP A 212 -15.41 6.21 6.02
C ASP A 212 -15.72 4.77 6.46
N ILE A 213 -16.45 4.03 5.63
CA ILE A 213 -16.74 2.62 5.85
C ILE A 213 -15.46 1.76 5.92
N LEU A 214 -14.38 2.14 5.23
CA LEU A 214 -13.09 1.44 5.30
C LEU A 214 -12.43 1.56 6.67
N VAL A 215 -12.80 2.60 7.44
CA VAL A 215 -12.32 2.83 8.79
C VAL A 215 -13.23 2.14 9.82
N THR A 216 -14.54 2.26 9.66
CA THR A 216 -15.51 1.90 10.71
C THR A 216 -16.04 0.47 10.62
N ASP A 217 -16.02 -0.16 9.45
CA ASP A 217 -16.60 -1.50 9.25
C ASP A 217 -15.84 -2.60 10.00
N ASP A 218 -16.52 -3.31 10.91
CA ASP A 218 -15.95 -4.33 11.80
C ASP A 218 -15.52 -5.63 11.09
N ARG A 219 -15.89 -5.82 9.84
CA ARG A 219 -15.45 -6.97 9.03
C ARG A 219 -13.96 -6.93 8.76
N PHE A 220 -13.37 -5.75 8.63
CA PHE A 220 -11.92 -5.59 8.53
C PHE A 220 -11.24 -5.90 9.86
N LYS A 221 -10.11 -6.60 9.81
CA LYS A 221 -9.30 -6.97 10.97
C LYS A 221 -8.15 -6.00 11.22
N MET A 222 -7.80 -5.21 10.20
CA MET A 222 -6.74 -4.22 10.28
C MET A 222 -7.06 -3.04 9.37
N LEU A 223 -6.68 -1.84 9.83
CA LEU A 223 -6.58 -0.62 9.04
C LEU A 223 -5.10 -0.22 8.91
N SER A 224 -4.62 -0.03 7.69
CA SER A 224 -3.32 0.57 7.41
C SER A 224 -3.53 1.91 6.71
N PHE A 225 -3.16 2.98 7.39
CA PHE A 225 -3.25 4.35 6.90
C PHE A 225 -1.87 4.98 6.80
N THR A 226 -1.63 5.70 5.70
CA THR A 226 -0.48 6.61 5.55
C THR A 226 -1.01 7.98 5.11
N GLY A 227 -0.65 9.03 5.85
CA GLY A 227 -1.13 10.39 5.58
C GLY A 227 -0.85 11.35 6.73
N SER A 228 -1.69 12.40 6.88
CA SER A 228 -1.51 13.37 7.98
C SER A 228 -1.82 12.76 9.34
N ASP A 229 -1.14 13.25 10.36
CA ASP A 229 -1.28 12.82 11.75
C ASP A 229 -2.70 13.03 12.28
N GLN A 230 -3.28 14.21 12.08
CA GLN A 230 -4.65 14.53 12.50
C GLN A 230 -5.67 13.53 11.96
N VAL A 231 -5.58 13.17 10.67
CA VAL A 231 -6.51 12.21 10.04
C VAL A 231 -6.24 10.79 10.56
N GLY A 232 -4.99 10.42 10.72
CA GLY A 232 -4.62 9.08 11.21
C GLY A 232 -5.09 8.83 12.63
N TRP A 233 -4.93 9.79 13.53
CA TRP A 233 -5.40 9.66 14.92
C TRP A 233 -6.92 9.66 15.02
N ASP A 234 -7.64 10.46 14.22
CA ASP A 234 -9.10 10.40 14.11
C ASP A 234 -9.57 9.00 13.63
N MET A 235 -8.95 8.48 12.56
CA MET A 235 -9.26 7.13 12.08
C MET A 235 -9.02 6.07 13.15
N LYS A 236 -7.89 6.15 13.87
CA LYS A 236 -7.59 5.21 14.95
C LYS A 236 -8.65 5.25 16.06
N ALA A 237 -9.11 6.43 16.44
CA ALA A 237 -10.15 6.59 17.46
C ALA A 237 -11.48 5.91 17.06
N ARG A 238 -11.80 5.86 15.74
CA ARG A 238 -13.04 5.32 15.18
C ARG A 238 -12.91 3.89 14.64
N ALA A 239 -11.72 3.32 14.59
CA ALA A 239 -11.46 2.01 14.00
C ALA A 239 -12.00 0.82 14.81
N GLY A 240 -12.55 1.05 16.00
CA GLY A 240 -13.08 -0.02 16.85
C GLY A 240 -11.98 -0.98 17.35
N ARG A 241 -12.19 -2.30 17.15
CA ARG A 241 -11.27 -3.35 17.63
C ARG A 241 -10.20 -3.75 16.62
N LYS A 242 -10.14 -3.12 15.44
CA LYS A 242 -9.16 -3.44 14.41
C LYS A 242 -7.74 -3.16 14.91
N LYS A 243 -6.78 -3.92 14.41
CA LYS A 243 -5.38 -3.46 14.46
C LYS A 243 -5.24 -2.23 13.58
N VAL A 244 -4.49 -1.24 14.04
CA VAL A 244 -4.26 0.00 13.28
C VAL A 244 -2.77 0.23 13.13
N THR A 245 -2.33 0.36 11.89
CA THR A 245 -0.98 0.80 11.55
C THR A 245 -1.06 2.18 10.92
N LEU A 246 -0.39 3.14 11.54
CA LEU A 246 -0.32 4.52 11.09
C LEU A 246 1.10 4.87 10.67
N GLU A 247 1.22 5.38 9.45
CA GLU A 247 2.44 6.02 8.93
C GLU A 247 2.09 7.49 8.69
N LEU A 248 2.60 8.35 9.55
CA LEU A 248 2.19 9.74 9.64
C LEU A 248 3.31 10.70 9.24
N GLY A 249 3.02 12.00 9.23
CA GLY A 249 4.02 13.03 9.10
C GLY A 249 4.99 13.05 10.28
N GLY A 250 6.11 13.72 10.09
CA GLY A 250 7.14 13.90 11.09
C GLY A 250 7.60 15.36 11.18
N ASN A 251 8.39 15.64 12.20
CA ASN A 251 9.10 16.90 12.39
C ASN A 251 10.47 16.58 13.02
N ALA A 252 11.31 15.92 12.23
CA ALA A 252 12.65 15.52 12.64
C ALA A 252 13.62 16.72 12.54
N ALA A 253 14.57 16.79 13.45
CA ALA A 253 15.61 17.83 13.42
C ALA A 253 16.90 17.27 12.84
N VAL A 254 17.64 18.11 12.11
CA VAL A 254 19.03 17.87 11.74
C VAL A 254 19.94 18.56 12.73
N LEU A 255 20.83 17.80 13.36
CA LEU A 255 21.88 18.33 14.24
C LEU A 255 23.20 18.30 13.47
N ILE A 256 23.84 19.45 13.35
CA ILE A 256 25.16 19.61 12.74
C ILE A 256 26.12 19.98 13.87
N GLU A 257 27.01 19.05 14.21
CA GLU A 257 27.99 19.26 15.27
C GLU A 257 29.09 20.25 14.84
N ALA A 258 29.76 20.86 15.82
CA ALA A 258 30.74 21.92 15.58
C ALA A 258 31.97 21.46 14.77
N ASP A 259 32.29 20.18 14.80
CA ASP A 259 33.39 19.55 14.07
C ASP A 259 32.98 18.95 12.71
N ALA A 260 31.72 19.13 12.30
CA ALA A 260 31.25 18.65 11.01
C ALA A 260 31.95 19.37 9.86
N VAL A 261 32.35 18.62 8.84
CA VAL A 261 32.89 19.20 7.61
C VAL A 261 31.71 19.67 6.76
N ILE A 262 31.61 20.98 6.58
CA ILE A 262 30.58 21.60 5.72
C ILE A 262 31.10 21.62 4.29
N ASP A 263 30.84 20.56 3.56
CA ASP A 263 31.15 20.44 2.12
C ASP A 263 29.89 20.45 1.26
N ASP A 264 30.05 20.48 -0.06
CA ASP A 264 28.94 20.49 -1.01
C ASP A 264 28.07 19.23 -0.86
N ALA A 265 28.66 18.08 -0.53
CA ALA A 265 27.94 16.84 -0.34
C ALA A 265 27.02 16.86 0.92
N LEU A 266 27.43 17.52 1.98
CA LEU A 266 26.58 17.75 3.15
C LEU A 266 25.46 18.74 2.80
N ILE A 267 25.78 19.84 2.11
CA ILE A 267 24.80 20.85 1.69
C ILE A 267 23.74 20.21 0.78
N ASP A 268 24.14 19.45 -0.22
CA ASP A 268 23.21 18.76 -1.12
C ASP A 268 22.27 17.80 -0.39
N ARG A 269 22.80 17.06 0.61
CA ARG A 269 21.96 16.18 1.44
C ARG A 269 20.95 16.97 2.29
N LEU A 270 21.35 18.10 2.86
CA LEU A 270 20.46 18.94 3.66
C LEU A 270 19.35 19.54 2.78
N ILE A 271 19.71 20.04 1.58
CA ILE A 271 18.73 20.55 0.62
C ILE A 271 17.75 19.45 0.20
N ALA A 272 18.26 18.26 -0.14
CA ALA A 272 17.41 17.14 -0.54
C ALA A 272 16.49 16.67 0.61
N ALA A 273 16.97 16.66 1.84
CA ALA A 273 16.19 16.27 3.02
C ALA A 273 15.09 17.29 3.36
N ALA A 274 15.39 18.60 3.27
CA ALA A 274 14.43 19.65 3.61
C ALA A 274 13.42 19.93 2.48
N TYR A 275 13.86 19.92 1.23
CA TYR A 275 13.08 20.41 0.09
C TYR A 275 12.72 19.33 -0.94
N GLY A 276 13.16 18.10 -0.76
CA GLY A 276 12.79 16.98 -1.62
C GLY A 276 11.27 16.88 -1.76
N HIS A 277 10.77 16.73 -3.01
CA HIS A 277 9.34 16.70 -3.32
C HIS A 277 8.55 17.89 -2.70
N ALA A 278 9.15 19.08 -2.72
CA ALA A 278 8.62 20.33 -2.12
C ALA A 278 8.27 20.18 -0.61
N GLY A 279 9.05 19.41 0.13
CA GLY A 279 8.84 19.14 1.55
C GLY A 279 7.66 18.22 1.87
N GLN A 280 7.00 17.64 0.85
CA GLN A 280 5.82 16.77 1.03
C GLN A 280 6.23 15.32 1.33
N VAL A 281 7.17 15.14 2.25
CA VAL A 281 7.77 13.84 2.61
C VAL A 281 7.71 13.65 4.12
N CYS A 282 7.24 12.49 4.57
CA CYS A 282 7.12 12.17 6.01
C CYS A 282 8.46 12.17 6.75
N ILE A 283 9.56 11.95 6.04
CA ILE A 283 10.94 11.95 6.56
C ILE A 283 11.69 13.26 6.22
N SER A 284 10.99 14.30 5.76
CA SER A 284 11.56 15.64 5.55
C SER A 284 11.97 16.25 6.89
N VAL A 285 13.10 16.96 6.91
CA VAL A 285 13.71 17.57 8.10
C VAL A 285 13.86 19.07 7.90
#